data_034a716c3172ee29f67c41411c473fb8
#
_entry.id   034a716c3172ee29f67c41411c473fb8
#
_cell.length_a   1.000
_cell.length_b   1.000
_cell.length_c   1.000
_cell.angle_alpha   90.00
_cell.angle_beta   90.00
_cell.angle_gamma   90.00
#
_symmetry.space_group_name_H-M   'P 1'
#
loop_
_entity.id
_entity.type
_entity.pdbx_description
1 polymer ?
#
loop_
_entity_poly.entity_id
_entity_poly.type
_entity_poly.pdbx_seq_one_letter_code
_entity_poly.pdbx_strand_id
1 'polypeptide(L)'
;RAMRYPPQGDRGLAGMVRAFDYGLHRDMPKPVFYAQIETIEAVQNARAIAAVDGVDVLFIGPMDLKLQLQSYPERTHLDFTACLREVAAAAKEAGKACGLLCRQTDDFAELHAIGFTHLAVETDLTLLRDSYRNVVQPLRGEKA
;
A
#
# COMPACT_ATOMS: atom_id res chain seq x y z
N ARG A 1 -19.17 -2.57 -1.16
CA ARG A 1 -20.27 -2.22 -0.23
C ARG A 1 -19.74 -1.90 1.15
N ALA A 2 -18.88 -2.71 1.74
CA ALA A 2 -18.36 -2.54 3.11
C ALA A 2 -17.61 -1.22 3.37
N MET A 3 -17.08 -0.58 2.34
CA MET A 3 -16.33 0.70 2.44
C MET A 3 -17.23 1.94 2.37
N ARG A 4 -18.47 1.80 1.90
CA ARG A 4 -19.39 2.93 1.69
C ARG A 4 -20.44 2.99 2.78
N TYR A 5 -20.78 4.20 3.21
CA TYR A 5 -21.90 4.41 4.13
C TYR A 5 -23.25 4.22 3.43
N PRO A 6 -24.31 3.93 4.19
CA PRO A 6 -25.66 3.90 3.63
C PRO A 6 -26.03 5.23 2.94
N PRO A 7 -26.83 5.21 1.86
CA PRO A 7 -27.47 4.05 1.27
C PRO A 7 -26.61 3.29 0.24
N GLN A 8 -25.38 3.77 -0.10
CA GLN A 8 -24.51 3.17 -1.13
C GLN A 8 -23.79 1.91 -0.65
N GLY A 9 -23.72 1.68 0.66
CA GLY A 9 -23.04 0.54 1.28
C GLY A 9 -23.53 0.25 2.68
N ASP A 10 -22.78 -0.60 3.39
CA ASP A 10 -23.14 -1.15 4.69
C ASP A 10 -22.10 -0.80 5.77
N ARG A 11 -21.25 0.20 5.53
CA ARG A 11 -20.20 0.60 6.49
C ARG A 11 -20.82 1.15 7.76
N GLY A 12 -20.37 0.63 8.93
CA GLY A 12 -20.73 1.16 10.23
C GLY A 12 -20.17 2.57 10.48
N LEU A 13 -20.95 3.42 11.12
CA LEU A 13 -20.54 4.77 11.51
C LEU A 13 -19.89 4.76 12.90
N ALA A 14 -18.63 5.19 12.96
CA ALA A 14 -17.92 5.46 14.21
C ALA A 14 -17.66 6.97 14.32
N GLY A 15 -18.64 7.71 14.84
CA GLY A 15 -18.61 9.19 14.87
C GLY A 15 -17.56 9.79 15.81
N MET A 16 -17.13 9.04 16.84
CA MET A 16 -16.15 9.49 17.84
C MET A 16 -14.70 9.21 17.47
N VAL A 17 -14.38 9.25 16.17
CA VAL A 17 -13.03 9.02 15.65
C VAL A 17 -12.44 10.29 15.06
N ARG A 18 -11.11 10.29 14.86
CA ARG A 18 -10.37 11.44 14.33
C ARG A 18 -10.92 11.96 12.99
N ALA A 19 -11.39 11.07 12.10
CA ALA A 19 -11.97 11.45 10.82
C ALA A 19 -13.22 12.34 10.92
N PHE A 20 -13.90 12.32 12.07
CA PHE A 20 -15.06 13.16 12.39
C PHE A 20 -14.74 14.23 13.45
N ASP A 21 -13.46 14.55 13.63
CA ASP A 21 -12.99 15.46 14.68
C ASP A 21 -13.66 15.15 16.04
N TYR A 22 -13.61 13.86 16.41
CA TYR A 22 -14.19 13.33 17.67
C TYR A 22 -15.65 13.72 17.92
N GLY A 23 -16.44 13.75 16.84
CA GLY A 23 -17.88 14.03 16.89
C GLY A 23 -18.26 15.48 16.60
N LEU A 24 -17.29 16.35 16.34
CA LEU A 24 -17.54 17.76 15.98
C LEU A 24 -17.91 17.93 14.51
N HIS A 25 -17.38 17.09 13.62
CA HIS A 25 -17.76 17.05 12.21
C HIS A 25 -18.85 16.04 11.94
N ARG A 26 -19.80 16.43 11.07
CA ARG A 26 -20.93 15.57 10.65
C ARG A 26 -20.84 15.12 9.19
N ASP A 27 -19.94 15.71 8.41
CA ASP A 27 -19.77 15.33 7.02
C ASP A 27 -19.11 13.96 6.93
N MET A 28 -19.71 13.05 6.17
CA MET A 28 -19.15 11.70 5.99
C MET A 28 -18.03 11.73 4.96
N PRO A 29 -16.76 11.54 5.38
CA PRO A 29 -15.66 11.55 4.44
C PRO A 29 -15.77 10.35 3.50
N LYS A 30 -15.55 10.59 2.21
CA LYS A 30 -15.39 9.50 1.25
C LYS A 30 -14.06 8.80 1.57
N PRO A 31 -14.06 7.50 1.93
CA PRO A 31 -12.83 6.77 2.15
C PRO A 31 -12.08 6.58 0.83
N VAL A 32 -10.76 6.65 0.87
CA VAL A 32 -9.89 6.18 -0.21
C VAL A 32 -9.62 4.70 0.02
N PHE A 33 -9.91 3.87 -0.99
CA PHE A 33 -9.73 2.42 -0.88
C PHE A 33 -8.46 1.96 -1.57
N TYR A 34 -7.53 1.44 -0.78
CA TYR A 34 -6.31 0.79 -1.21
C TYR A 34 -6.55 -0.72 -1.30
N ALA A 35 -6.59 -1.27 -2.52
CA ALA A 35 -6.64 -2.71 -2.73
C ALA A 35 -5.22 -3.26 -2.66
N GLN A 36 -4.93 -4.10 -1.67
CA GLN A 36 -3.59 -4.65 -1.46
C GLN A 36 -3.33 -5.80 -2.43
N ILE A 37 -2.25 -5.68 -3.19
CA ILE A 37 -1.77 -6.65 -4.19
C ILE A 37 -0.50 -7.28 -3.66
N GLU A 38 -0.60 -8.48 -3.09
CA GLU A 38 0.50 -9.13 -2.37
C GLU A 38 0.65 -10.63 -2.65
N THR A 39 -0.15 -11.13 -3.62
CA THR A 39 -0.06 -12.51 -4.08
C THR A 39 0.11 -12.56 -5.58
N ILE A 40 0.67 -13.67 -6.11
CA ILE A 40 0.79 -13.91 -7.55
C ILE A 40 -0.60 -13.82 -8.22
N GLU A 41 -1.61 -14.41 -7.59
CA GLU A 41 -2.99 -14.36 -8.09
C GLU A 41 -3.54 -12.94 -8.16
N ALA A 42 -3.25 -12.10 -7.14
CA ALA A 42 -3.66 -10.70 -7.16
C ALA A 42 -2.98 -9.91 -8.29
N VAL A 43 -1.71 -10.16 -8.59
CA VAL A 43 -1.02 -9.57 -9.75
C VAL A 43 -1.70 -9.99 -11.05
N GLN A 44 -1.99 -11.28 -11.22
CA GLN A 44 -2.69 -11.81 -12.41
C GLN A 44 -4.08 -11.21 -12.59
N ASN A 45 -4.76 -10.89 -11.49
CA ASN A 45 -6.09 -10.29 -11.48
C ASN A 45 -6.07 -8.75 -11.35
N ALA A 46 -4.91 -8.09 -11.44
CA ALA A 46 -4.78 -6.66 -11.17
C ALA A 46 -5.74 -5.79 -12.00
N ARG A 47 -5.96 -6.11 -13.28
CA ARG A 47 -6.93 -5.40 -14.13
C ARG A 47 -8.37 -5.58 -13.66
N ALA A 48 -8.74 -6.79 -13.27
CA ALA A 48 -10.09 -7.06 -12.75
C ALA A 48 -10.32 -6.34 -11.41
N ILE A 49 -9.31 -6.30 -10.54
CA ILE A 49 -9.35 -5.58 -9.26
C ILE A 49 -9.44 -4.07 -9.51
N ALA A 50 -8.64 -3.53 -10.43
CA ALA A 50 -8.67 -2.12 -10.79
C ALA A 50 -10.03 -1.67 -11.36
N ALA A 51 -10.72 -2.56 -12.07
CA ALA A 51 -12.02 -2.28 -12.66
C ALA A 51 -13.18 -2.24 -11.63
N VAL A 52 -12.94 -2.70 -10.39
CA VAL A 52 -13.98 -2.68 -9.35
C VAL A 52 -14.29 -1.23 -8.97
N ASP A 53 -15.58 -0.88 -9.04
CA ASP A 53 -16.05 0.44 -8.60
C ASP A 53 -15.77 0.66 -7.11
N GLY A 54 -15.10 1.78 -6.81
CA GLY A 54 -14.70 2.16 -5.45
C GLY A 54 -13.29 1.75 -5.05
N VAL A 55 -12.55 1.03 -5.88
CA VAL A 55 -11.08 0.91 -5.76
C VAL A 55 -10.46 2.21 -6.26
N ASP A 56 -9.61 2.81 -5.45
CA ASP A 56 -8.92 4.07 -5.78
C ASP A 56 -7.42 3.82 -6.07
N VAL A 57 -6.80 2.90 -5.34
CA VAL A 57 -5.37 2.61 -5.42
C VAL A 57 -5.13 1.10 -5.45
N LEU A 58 -4.28 0.63 -6.36
CA LEU A 58 -3.67 -0.70 -6.29
C LEU A 58 -2.37 -0.56 -5.48
N PHE A 59 -2.31 -1.20 -4.32
CA PHE A 59 -1.20 -1.03 -3.39
C PHE A 59 -0.43 -2.34 -3.19
N ILE A 60 0.84 -2.38 -3.56
CA ILE A 60 1.65 -3.60 -3.48
C ILE A 60 2.17 -3.81 -2.06
N GLY A 61 1.98 -5.04 -1.55
CA GLY A 61 2.64 -5.57 -0.36
C GLY A 61 3.97 -6.26 -0.76
N PRO A 62 5.13 -5.56 -0.73
CA PRO A 62 6.35 -6.07 -1.34
C PRO A 62 6.93 -7.30 -0.65
N MET A 63 6.75 -7.42 0.68
CA MET A 63 7.30 -8.57 1.43
C MET A 63 6.54 -9.85 1.10
N ASP A 64 5.21 -9.78 1.15
CA ASP A 64 4.35 -10.96 0.91
C ASP A 64 4.42 -11.37 -0.57
N LEU A 65 4.42 -10.40 -1.50
CA LEU A 65 4.59 -10.72 -2.92
C LEU A 65 5.95 -11.37 -3.21
N LYS A 66 7.05 -10.86 -2.63
CA LYS A 66 8.37 -11.49 -2.79
C LYS A 66 8.41 -12.91 -2.22
N LEU A 67 7.79 -13.12 -1.05
CA LEU A 67 7.66 -14.45 -0.46
C LEU A 67 6.87 -15.40 -1.36
N GLN A 68 5.76 -14.94 -1.95
CA GLN A 68 4.96 -15.72 -2.91
C GLN A 68 5.79 -16.12 -4.14
N LEU A 69 6.52 -15.17 -4.73
CA LEU A 69 7.36 -15.42 -5.91
C LEU A 69 8.48 -16.44 -5.62
N GLN A 70 9.07 -16.36 -4.43
CA GLN A 70 10.09 -17.31 -3.99
C GLN A 70 9.54 -18.70 -3.68
N SER A 71 8.34 -18.77 -3.09
CA SER A 71 7.73 -20.03 -2.63
C SER A 71 7.03 -20.80 -3.76
N TYR A 72 6.58 -20.12 -4.80
CA TYR A 72 5.79 -20.70 -5.89
C TYR A 72 6.28 -20.23 -7.27
N PRO A 73 7.55 -20.49 -7.63
CA PRO A 73 8.13 -19.99 -8.89
C PRO A 73 7.43 -20.55 -10.14
N GLU A 74 6.75 -21.70 -10.01
CA GLU A 74 6.00 -22.33 -11.10
C GLU A 74 4.68 -21.62 -11.45
N ARG A 75 4.19 -20.71 -10.58
CA ARG A 75 2.88 -20.03 -10.78
C ARG A 75 2.96 -18.81 -11.68
N THR A 76 4.16 -18.29 -11.92
CA THR A 76 4.36 -17.14 -12.79
C THR A 76 5.79 -17.10 -13.34
N HIS A 77 5.95 -16.52 -14.52
CA HIS A 77 7.27 -16.22 -15.10
C HIS A 77 7.75 -14.79 -14.78
N LEU A 78 6.93 -14.01 -14.06
CA LEU A 78 7.27 -12.64 -13.72
C LEU A 78 8.21 -12.62 -12.51
N ASP A 79 9.27 -11.84 -12.60
CA ASP A 79 10.04 -11.41 -11.45
C ASP A 79 9.31 -10.27 -10.70
N PHE A 80 9.88 -9.85 -9.58
CA PHE A 80 9.27 -8.80 -8.77
C PHE A 80 9.11 -7.49 -9.54
N THR A 81 10.11 -7.07 -10.31
CA THR A 81 10.06 -5.83 -11.10
C THR A 81 9.00 -5.91 -12.21
N ALA A 82 8.87 -7.06 -12.86
CA ALA A 82 7.82 -7.29 -13.85
C ALA A 82 6.42 -7.25 -13.21
N CYS A 83 6.25 -7.79 -11.99
CA CYS A 83 5.01 -7.66 -11.23
C CYS A 83 4.68 -6.18 -10.92
N LEU A 84 5.67 -5.37 -10.54
CA LEU A 84 5.48 -3.94 -10.32
C LEU A 84 4.94 -3.25 -11.59
N ARG A 85 5.56 -3.53 -12.74
CA ARG A 85 5.14 -2.95 -14.05
C ARG A 85 3.73 -3.39 -14.44
N GLU A 86 3.40 -4.65 -14.22
CA GLU A 86 2.08 -5.21 -14.55
C GLU A 86 0.97 -4.53 -13.72
N VAL A 87 1.19 -4.37 -12.41
CA VAL A 87 0.22 -3.72 -11.52
C VAL A 87 0.09 -2.23 -11.84
N ALA A 88 1.21 -1.55 -12.14
CA ALA A 88 1.19 -0.13 -12.53
C ALA A 88 0.46 0.07 -13.86
N ALA A 89 0.66 -0.82 -14.84
CA ALA A 89 -0.06 -0.79 -16.11
C ALA A 89 -1.58 -0.98 -15.90
N ALA A 90 -1.97 -1.98 -15.10
CA ALA A 90 -3.37 -2.23 -14.77
C ALA A 90 -4.04 -1.03 -14.08
N ALA A 91 -3.35 -0.40 -13.13
CA ALA A 91 -3.85 0.81 -12.47
C ALA A 91 -4.02 1.96 -13.46
N LYS A 92 -3.02 2.21 -14.31
CA LYS A 92 -3.04 3.27 -15.33
C LYS A 92 -4.18 3.08 -16.34
N GLU A 93 -4.37 1.86 -16.85
CA GLU A 93 -5.44 1.51 -17.79
C GLU A 93 -6.83 1.80 -17.20
N ALA A 94 -7.01 1.57 -15.91
CA ALA A 94 -8.26 1.84 -15.19
C ALA A 94 -8.38 3.27 -14.65
N GLY A 95 -7.40 4.16 -14.88
CA GLY A 95 -7.39 5.50 -14.31
C GLY A 95 -7.27 5.55 -12.79
N LYS A 96 -6.62 4.51 -12.20
CA LYS A 96 -6.40 4.38 -10.77
C LYS A 96 -4.95 4.73 -10.41
N ALA A 97 -4.72 5.06 -9.14
CA ALA A 97 -3.38 5.22 -8.62
C ALA A 97 -2.70 3.87 -8.35
N CYS A 98 -1.37 3.87 -8.30
CA CYS A 98 -0.57 2.72 -7.91
C CYS A 98 0.36 3.12 -6.76
N GLY A 99 0.52 2.23 -5.78
CA GLY A 99 1.34 2.48 -4.61
C GLY A 99 2.02 1.23 -4.06
N LEU A 100 3.01 1.44 -3.20
CA LEU A 100 3.64 0.37 -2.43
C LEU A 100 4.33 0.90 -1.16
N LEU A 101 4.69 -0.01 -0.27
CA LEU A 101 5.58 0.28 0.86
C LEU A 101 7.03 0.32 0.37
N CYS A 102 7.65 1.49 0.43
CA CYS A 102 9.04 1.75 0.10
C CYS A 102 9.83 2.00 1.39
N ARG A 103 10.87 1.21 1.65
CA ARG A 103 11.72 1.38 2.85
C ARG A 103 12.95 2.24 2.60
N GLN A 104 13.33 2.40 1.34
CA GLN A 104 14.50 3.18 0.95
C GLN A 104 14.06 4.26 -0.04
N THR A 105 14.52 5.47 0.19
CA THR A 105 14.20 6.62 -0.66
C THR A 105 14.92 6.56 -2.01
N ASP A 106 15.97 5.75 -2.12
CA ASP A 106 16.79 5.63 -3.33
C ASP A 106 16.03 5.02 -4.51
N ASP A 107 15.02 4.18 -4.23
CA ASP A 107 14.16 3.55 -5.24
C ASP A 107 13.06 4.50 -5.79
N PHE A 108 12.94 5.69 -5.21
CA PHE A 108 11.82 6.59 -5.49
C PHE A 108 11.70 6.99 -6.96
N ALA A 109 12.82 7.37 -7.58
CA ALA A 109 12.85 7.83 -8.99
C ALA A 109 12.45 6.70 -9.96
N GLU A 110 12.93 5.48 -9.70
CA GLU A 110 12.59 4.31 -10.50
C GLU A 110 11.10 3.94 -10.35
N LEU A 111 10.61 3.90 -9.13
CA LEU A 111 9.20 3.61 -8.85
C LEU A 111 8.27 4.65 -9.49
N HIS A 112 8.62 5.92 -9.40
CA HIS A 112 7.86 6.99 -10.04
C HIS A 112 7.87 6.85 -11.58
N ALA A 113 9.00 6.48 -12.17
CA ALA A 113 9.11 6.24 -13.61
C ALA A 113 8.24 5.06 -14.09
N ILE A 114 8.05 4.04 -13.23
CA ILE A 114 7.13 2.92 -13.50
C ILE A 114 5.65 3.36 -13.41
N GLY A 115 5.33 4.39 -12.61
CA GLY A 115 3.98 4.91 -12.44
C GLY A 115 3.44 4.88 -11.00
N PHE A 116 4.30 4.59 -10.02
CA PHE A 116 3.92 4.62 -8.60
C PHE A 116 3.83 6.05 -8.09
N THR A 117 2.67 6.42 -7.54
CA THR A 117 2.39 7.77 -7.04
C THR A 117 2.05 7.81 -5.54
N HIS A 118 1.72 6.65 -4.96
CA HIS A 118 1.36 6.51 -3.55
C HIS A 118 2.40 5.64 -2.84
N LEU A 119 3.35 6.27 -2.17
CA LEU A 119 4.42 5.57 -1.46
C LEU A 119 4.21 5.70 0.05
N ALA A 120 4.09 4.56 0.74
CA ALA A 120 4.25 4.51 2.18
C ALA A 120 5.74 4.37 2.48
N VAL A 121 6.30 5.33 3.20
CA VAL A 121 7.73 5.37 3.51
C VAL A 121 7.90 5.07 4.99
N GLU A 122 8.63 3.98 5.29
CA GLU A 122 8.89 3.50 6.63
C GLU A 122 7.64 3.19 7.48
N THR A 123 7.86 2.81 8.71
CA THR A 123 6.82 2.64 9.73
C THR A 123 7.20 3.37 11.00
N ASP A 124 6.23 3.75 11.81
CA ASP A 124 6.45 4.34 13.14
C ASP A 124 7.34 3.45 14.02
N LEU A 125 7.17 2.12 13.94
CA LEU A 125 7.99 1.15 14.68
C LEU A 125 9.45 1.18 14.23
N THR A 126 9.73 1.23 12.93
CA THR A 126 11.11 1.28 12.43
C THR A 126 11.77 2.61 12.76
N LEU A 127 11.06 3.72 12.56
CA LEU A 127 11.55 5.05 12.89
C LEU A 127 11.85 5.19 14.39
N LEU A 128 10.95 4.72 15.25
CA LEU A 128 11.13 4.76 16.69
C LEU A 128 12.30 3.89 17.15
N ARG A 129 12.35 2.64 16.67
CA ARG A 129 13.45 1.69 16.95
C ARG A 129 14.81 2.29 16.58
N ASP A 130 14.91 2.84 15.36
CA ASP A 130 16.19 3.31 14.83
C ASP A 130 16.58 4.64 15.49
N SER A 131 15.63 5.50 15.84
CA SER A 131 15.88 6.67 16.67
C SER A 131 16.43 6.29 18.04
N TYR A 132 15.84 5.32 18.74
CA TYR A 132 16.36 4.82 20.02
C TYR A 132 17.74 4.18 19.88
N ARG A 133 17.98 3.40 18.84
CA ARG A 133 19.29 2.81 18.55
C ARG A 133 20.37 3.89 18.42
N ASN A 134 20.10 4.90 17.62
CA ASN A 134 21.05 5.99 17.38
C ASN A 134 21.40 6.76 18.66
N VAL A 135 20.50 6.82 19.63
CA VAL A 135 20.76 7.45 20.95
C VAL A 135 21.51 6.51 21.89
N VAL A 136 21.15 5.23 21.93
CA VAL A 136 21.65 4.28 22.94
C VAL A 136 23.01 3.66 22.57
N GLN A 137 23.23 3.35 21.28
CA GLN A 137 24.48 2.72 20.84
C GLN A 137 25.74 3.52 21.19
N PRO A 138 25.81 4.84 20.97
CA PRO A 138 26.97 5.63 21.38
C PRO A 138 27.23 5.60 22.90
N LEU A 139 26.17 5.54 23.73
CA LEU A 139 26.29 5.46 25.19
C LEU A 139 26.85 4.10 25.65
N ARG A 140 26.70 3.06 24.84
CA ARG A 140 27.26 1.71 25.09
C ARG A 140 28.67 1.54 24.52
N GLY A 141 29.23 2.53 23.82
CA GLY A 141 30.51 2.43 23.13
C GLY A 141 30.44 1.57 21.85
N GLU A 142 29.25 1.28 21.39
CA GLU A 142 29.03 0.55 20.12
C GLU A 142 29.10 1.55 18.96
N LYS A 143 29.86 1.21 17.91
CA LYS A 143 29.86 2.04 16.68
C LYS A 143 28.53 1.87 15.94
N ALA A 144 28.00 2.98 15.43
CA ALA A 144 26.85 3.00 14.55
C ALA A 144 27.11 2.25 13.24
#